data_66e22155f2840529cfb25b0903fb5bdd
#
_entry.id   66e22155f2840529cfb25b0903fb5bdd
#
_cell.length_a   1.000
_cell.length_b   1.000
_cell.length_c   1.000
_cell.angle_alpha   90.00
_cell.angle_beta   90.00
_cell.angle_gamma   90.00
#
_symmetry.space_group_name_H-M   'P 1'
#
loop_
_entity.id
_entity.type
_entity.pdbx_description
1 polymer ?
#
loop_
_entity_poly.entity_id
_entity_poly.type
_entity_poly.pdbx_seq_one_letter_code
_entity_poly.pdbx_strand_id
1 'polypeptide(L)'
;VSGTPEFKLPESVRHGDIIVVDTGGTNVRLGHLSDGQPASVIDFTSSAALRIEEARAALADLVHEHAREHQLEPAVVVIGIPGMLDRERDTLTHCNNIPQLEGAGLRSEMTRLIGCPVLLEQDIMLQLLGEWRCGAVRGSPAVLAVYFGTGIGAAYLQDGNPFRRGASSLQAGHIPVLARGTRCLCGNRDCVESYACGHTLTGLAERAGIPVDLLFTHRGDDDLDQALDEFVMLHAWTIATAVTLLEPDDVLVGGGIPSMSGYPHDRLEQQIRDHLQHPHPADTLRISKATLENHGALHGALALIDLHQNQPDSQNPVIST
;
A
#
# COMPACT_ATOMS: atom_id res chain seq x y z
N VAL A 1 7.37 -34.03 -4.67
CA VAL A 1 7.64 -32.72 -4.04
C VAL A 1 8.81 -32.11 -4.79
N SER A 2 8.54 -31.39 -5.86
CA SER A 2 9.53 -30.58 -6.58
C SER A 2 9.62 -29.24 -5.88
N GLY A 3 10.73 -28.99 -5.18
CA GLY A 3 11.02 -27.68 -4.61
C GLY A 3 11.03 -26.64 -5.74
N THR A 4 10.21 -25.62 -5.60
CA THR A 4 10.30 -24.41 -6.43
C THR A 4 11.72 -23.88 -6.28
N PRO A 5 12.46 -23.58 -7.37
CA PRO A 5 13.81 -23.06 -7.26
C PRO A 5 13.77 -21.76 -6.45
N GLU A 6 14.61 -21.70 -5.43
CA GLU A 6 14.78 -20.53 -4.59
C GLU A 6 15.21 -19.35 -5.45
N PHE A 7 14.36 -18.33 -5.53
CA PHE A 7 14.60 -17.15 -6.38
C PHE A 7 15.57 -16.21 -5.66
N LYS A 8 16.85 -16.27 -6.03
CA LYS A 8 17.88 -15.35 -5.52
C LYS A 8 18.17 -14.24 -6.55
N LEU A 9 18.15 -13.00 -6.07
CA LEU A 9 18.60 -11.86 -6.86
C LEU A 9 20.13 -11.80 -6.85
N PRO A 10 20.78 -11.55 -8.00
CA PRO A 10 22.22 -11.28 -8.05
C PRO A 10 22.59 -10.04 -7.22
N GLU A 11 23.78 -10.02 -6.59
CA GLU A 11 24.26 -8.84 -5.86
C GLU A 11 24.39 -7.59 -6.76
N SER A 12 24.69 -7.79 -8.04
CA SER A 12 24.80 -6.74 -9.04
C SER A 12 23.51 -5.97 -9.29
N VAL A 13 22.34 -6.48 -8.90
CA VAL A 13 21.04 -5.82 -9.09
C VAL A 13 20.98 -4.42 -8.48
N ARG A 14 21.71 -4.17 -7.38
CA ARG A 14 21.75 -2.85 -6.72
C ARG A 14 22.42 -1.76 -7.55
N HIS A 15 23.28 -2.13 -8.48
CA HIS A 15 24.05 -1.22 -9.33
C HIS A 15 23.50 -1.14 -10.76
N GLY A 16 22.45 -1.91 -11.06
CA GLY A 16 21.74 -1.85 -12.32
C GLY A 16 20.51 -0.94 -12.26
N ASP A 17 19.86 -0.80 -13.40
CA ASP A 17 18.58 -0.11 -13.46
C ASP A 17 17.50 -0.95 -12.79
N ILE A 18 16.68 -0.32 -11.96
CA ILE A 18 15.55 -0.93 -11.29
C ILE A 18 14.31 -0.17 -11.73
N ILE A 19 13.37 -0.83 -12.37
CA ILE A 19 12.06 -0.23 -12.66
C ILE A 19 11.10 -0.61 -11.54
N VAL A 20 10.34 0.37 -11.08
CA VAL A 20 9.32 0.20 -10.04
C VAL A 20 7.96 0.58 -10.60
N VAL A 21 7.03 -0.35 -10.50
CA VAL A 21 5.64 -0.15 -10.88
C VAL A 21 4.79 -0.17 -9.62
N ASP A 22 4.08 0.92 -9.35
CA ASP A 22 3.11 1.03 -8.26
C ASP A 22 1.71 1.04 -8.85
N THR A 23 1.04 -0.11 -8.81
CA THR A 23 -0.33 -0.26 -9.34
C THR A 23 -1.34 0.10 -8.26
N GLY A 24 -1.78 1.34 -8.24
CA GLY A 24 -2.85 1.78 -7.34
C GLY A 24 -4.26 1.50 -7.88
N GLY A 25 -5.27 1.78 -7.08
CA GLY A 25 -6.68 1.58 -7.46
C GLY A 25 -7.15 2.47 -8.62
N THR A 26 -6.54 3.62 -8.80
CA THR A 26 -6.91 4.62 -9.83
C THR A 26 -5.81 4.83 -10.87
N ASN A 27 -4.56 4.84 -10.45
CA ASN A 27 -3.41 5.11 -11.29
C ASN A 27 -2.36 4.01 -11.16
N VAL A 28 -1.63 3.79 -12.24
CA VAL A 28 -0.37 3.06 -12.28
C VAL A 28 0.75 4.09 -12.39
N ARG A 29 1.76 3.98 -11.53
CA ARG A 29 2.95 4.83 -11.53
C ARG A 29 4.14 4.00 -11.90
N LEU A 30 4.97 4.51 -12.80
CA LEU A 30 6.24 3.91 -13.16
C LEU A 30 7.37 4.89 -12.84
N GLY A 31 8.36 4.40 -12.15
CA GLY A 31 9.58 5.14 -11.88
C GLY A 31 10.77 4.20 -11.95
N HIS A 32 11.98 4.73 -11.89
CA HIS A 32 13.17 3.92 -11.92
C HIS A 32 14.24 4.43 -10.97
N LEU A 33 15.19 3.56 -10.67
CA LEU A 33 16.42 3.89 -9.96
C LEU A 33 17.59 3.44 -10.82
N SER A 34 18.63 4.27 -10.91
CA SER A 34 19.92 3.93 -11.51
C SER A 34 21.00 4.13 -10.47
N ASP A 35 21.91 3.16 -10.30
CA ASP A 35 22.93 3.16 -9.24
C ASP A 35 22.34 3.42 -7.83
N GLY A 36 21.15 2.90 -7.56
CA GLY A 36 20.43 3.04 -6.29
C GLY A 36 19.87 4.44 -6.01
N GLN A 37 19.90 5.35 -6.98
CA GLN A 37 19.31 6.70 -6.88
C GLN A 37 17.99 6.77 -7.62
N PRO A 38 16.90 7.23 -6.98
CA PRO A 38 15.63 7.38 -7.65
C PRO A 38 15.67 8.53 -8.67
N ALA A 39 15.13 8.27 -9.85
CA ALA A 39 14.86 9.32 -10.81
C ALA A 39 13.79 10.29 -10.28
N SER A 40 13.88 11.54 -10.70
CA SER A 40 12.91 12.57 -10.33
C SER A 40 11.60 12.48 -11.11
N VAL A 41 11.59 11.73 -12.22
CA VAL A 41 10.44 11.57 -13.12
C VAL A 41 9.69 10.30 -12.75
N ILE A 42 8.38 10.42 -12.61
CA ILE A 42 7.45 9.31 -12.43
C ILE A 42 6.38 9.44 -13.51
N ASP A 43 6.22 8.40 -14.31
CA ASP A 43 5.17 8.34 -15.33
C ASP A 43 3.86 7.86 -14.72
N PHE A 44 2.76 8.39 -15.23
CA PHE A 44 1.42 8.07 -14.73
C PHE A 44 0.54 7.58 -15.88
N THR A 45 -0.16 6.48 -15.64
CA THR A 45 -1.25 6.03 -16.50
C THR A 45 -2.45 5.62 -15.67
N SER A 46 -3.64 5.59 -16.26
CA SER A 46 -4.83 5.12 -15.56
C SER A 46 -4.79 3.61 -15.34
N SER A 47 -5.14 3.12 -14.15
CA SER A 47 -5.30 1.68 -13.89
C SER A 47 -6.38 1.03 -14.77
N ALA A 48 -7.25 1.82 -15.41
CA ALA A 48 -8.21 1.33 -16.39
C ALA A 48 -7.53 0.65 -17.60
N ALA A 49 -6.29 1.03 -17.94
CA ALA A 49 -5.51 0.39 -18.99
C ALA A 49 -5.21 -1.10 -18.72
N LEU A 50 -5.26 -1.51 -17.43
CA LEU A 50 -5.05 -2.90 -17.00
C LEU A 50 -6.35 -3.68 -16.78
N ARG A 51 -7.54 -3.08 -17.02
CA ARG A 51 -8.85 -3.74 -16.87
C ARG A 51 -9.31 -4.39 -18.17
N ILE A 52 -8.40 -5.10 -18.81
CA ILE A 52 -8.60 -5.82 -20.07
C ILE A 52 -8.18 -7.28 -19.90
N GLU A 53 -8.62 -8.16 -20.82
CA GLU A 53 -8.34 -9.61 -20.72
C GLU A 53 -6.83 -9.89 -20.68
N GLU A 54 -6.05 -9.16 -21.47
CA GLU A 54 -4.59 -9.29 -21.56
C GLU A 54 -3.84 -8.39 -20.57
N ALA A 55 -4.38 -8.17 -19.37
CA ALA A 55 -3.83 -7.25 -18.37
C ALA A 55 -2.35 -7.48 -18.05
N ARG A 56 -1.90 -8.75 -18.02
CA ARG A 56 -0.49 -9.08 -17.72
C ARG A 56 0.45 -8.66 -18.85
N ALA A 57 0.02 -8.86 -20.10
CA ALA A 57 0.77 -8.38 -21.27
C ALA A 57 0.80 -6.85 -21.30
N ALA A 58 -0.34 -6.19 -21.08
CA ALA A 58 -0.40 -4.74 -21.00
C ALA A 58 0.50 -4.15 -19.90
N LEU A 59 0.58 -4.81 -18.74
CA LEU A 59 1.49 -4.39 -17.66
C LEU A 59 2.97 -4.53 -18.07
N ALA A 60 3.32 -5.62 -18.79
CA ALA A 60 4.67 -5.79 -19.32
C ALA A 60 5.00 -4.75 -20.40
N ASP A 61 4.03 -4.41 -21.27
CA ASP A 61 4.19 -3.36 -22.28
C ASP A 61 4.47 -1.99 -21.67
N LEU A 62 3.79 -1.63 -20.57
CA LEU A 62 4.06 -0.39 -19.82
C LEU A 62 5.51 -0.36 -19.31
N VAL A 63 6.02 -1.49 -18.80
CA VAL A 63 7.41 -1.59 -18.33
C VAL A 63 8.38 -1.43 -19.49
N HIS A 64 8.13 -2.08 -20.64
CA HIS A 64 8.98 -1.96 -21.83
C HIS A 64 8.96 -0.54 -22.41
N GLU A 65 7.80 0.11 -22.41
CA GLU A 65 7.68 1.50 -22.86
C GLU A 65 8.50 2.44 -21.99
N HIS A 66 8.34 2.36 -20.67
CA HIS A 66 9.14 3.13 -19.71
C HIS A 66 10.65 2.87 -19.87
N ALA A 67 11.06 1.59 -20.00
CA ALA A 67 12.47 1.25 -20.22
C ALA A 67 13.03 1.87 -21.49
N ARG A 68 12.27 1.86 -22.59
CA ARG A 68 12.67 2.43 -23.88
C ARG A 68 12.76 3.96 -23.84
N GLU A 69 11.76 4.62 -23.23
CA GLU A 69 11.72 6.08 -23.11
C GLU A 69 12.89 6.63 -22.30
N HIS A 70 13.24 5.93 -21.23
CA HIS A 70 14.34 6.33 -20.33
C HIS A 70 15.67 5.64 -20.63
N GLN A 71 15.77 4.84 -21.71
CA GLN A 71 16.99 4.14 -22.15
C GLN A 71 17.59 3.23 -21.05
N LEU A 72 16.73 2.46 -20.37
CA LEU A 72 17.09 1.59 -19.25
C LEU A 72 17.28 0.14 -19.69
N GLU A 73 18.21 -0.55 -19.03
CA GLU A 73 18.38 -2.00 -19.10
C GLU A 73 18.08 -2.61 -17.71
N PRO A 74 16.78 -2.90 -17.40
CA PRO A 74 16.41 -3.24 -16.04
C PRO A 74 17.04 -4.56 -15.57
N ALA A 75 17.78 -4.51 -14.48
CA ALA A 75 18.33 -5.68 -13.79
C ALA A 75 17.25 -6.39 -12.98
N VAL A 76 16.22 -5.67 -12.54
CA VAL A 76 15.04 -6.18 -11.84
C VAL A 76 13.88 -5.20 -11.99
N VAL A 77 12.66 -5.73 -11.99
CA VAL A 77 11.42 -4.94 -11.89
C VAL A 77 10.73 -5.26 -10.58
N VAL A 78 10.34 -4.23 -9.83
CA VAL A 78 9.55 -4.36 -8.61
C VAL A 78 8.13 -3.86 -8.88
N ILE A 79 7.13 -4.71 -8.65
CA ILE A 79 5.73 -4.36 -8.92
C ILE A 79 4.96 -4.37 -7.60
N GLY A 80 4.46 -3.21 -7.20
CA GLY A 80 3.50 -3.04 -6.13
C GLY A 80 2.08 -3.28 -6.63
N ILE A 81 1.32 -4.16 -5.96
CA ILE A 81 -0.03 -4.54 -6.39
C ILE A 81 -1.04 -4.36 -5.25
N PRO A 82 -2.19 -3.69 -5.49
CA PRO A 82 -3.25 -3.54 -4.50
C PRO A 82 -4.08 -4.83 -4.43
N GLY A 83 -3.64 -5.78 -3.63
CA GLY A 83 -4.34 -7.07 -3.56
C GLY A 83 -3.68 -8.06 -2.61
N MET A 84 -4.17 -9.30 -2.67
CA MET A 84 -3.70 -10.39 -1.81
C MET A 84 -2.76 -11.30 -2.60
N LEU A 85 -1.49 -11.25 -2.28
CA LEU A 85 -0.47 -12.15 -2.84
C LEU A 85 -0.33 -13.41 -1.96
N ASP A 86 -0.09 -14.57 -2.56
CA ASP A 86 0.26 -15.78 -1.82
C ASP A 86 1.60 -15.61 -1.06
N ARG A 87 1.95 -16.62 -0.26
CA ARG A 87 3.15 -16.56 0.57
C ARG A 87 4.43 -16.49 -0.27
N GLU A 88 4.45 -17.15 -1.41
CA GLU A 88 5.55 -17.21 -2.36
C GLU A 88 5.65 -15.97 -3.25
N ARG A 89 4.68 -15.05 -3.15
CA ARG A 89 4.58 -13.85 -4.01
C ARG A 89 4.59 -14.17 -5.50
N ASP A 90 3.93 -15.25 -5.89
CA ASP A 90 3.78 -15.65 -7.28
C ASP A 90 2.33 -15.64 -7.75
N THR A 91 1.37 -15.76 -6.84
CA THR A 91 -0.07 -15.76 -7.14
C THR A 91 -0.75 -14.53 -6.57
N LEU A 92 -1.49 -13.81 -7.40
CA LEU A 92 -2.44 -12.79 -6.95
C LEU A 92 -3.80 -13.47 -6.72
N THR A 93 -4.15 -13.65 -5.45
CA THR A 93 -5.35 -14.41 -5.08
C THR A 93 -6.62 -13.56 -5.09
N HIS A 94 -6.49 -12.26 -4.91
CA HIS A 94 -7.60 -11.31 -4.93
C HIS A 94 -7.13 -9.88 -5.18
N CYS A 95 -7.81 -9.17 -6.11
CA CYS A 95 -7.53 -7.78 -6.43
C CYS A 95 -8.80 -7.06 -6.91
N ASN A 96 -9.50 -6.37 -6.03
CA ASN A 96 -10.74 -5.67 -6.37
C ASN A 96 -10.57 -4.61 -7.47
N ASN A 97 -9.41 -3.98 -7.53
CA ASN A 97 -9.17 -2.85 -8.43
C ASN A 97 -8.82 -3.27 -9.85
N ILE A 98 -8.09 -4.40 -10.00
CA ILE A 98 -7.63 -4.94 -11.29
C ILE A 98 -7.75 -6.48 -11.24
N PRO A 99 -8.99 -7.01 -11.22
CA PRO A 99 -9.21 -8.46 -11.10
C PRO A 99 -8.63 -9.26 -12.28
N GLN A 100 -8.37 -8.62 -13.41
CA GLN A 100 -7.76 -9.25 -14.57
C GLN A 100 -6.30 -9.69 -14.34
N LEU A 101 -5.63 -9.16 -13.34
CA LEU A 101 -4.29 -9.61 -12.93
C LEU A 101 -4.33 -10.87 -12.04
N GLU A 102 -5.50 -11.22 -11.47
CA GLU A 102 -5.63 -12.37 -10.57
C GLU A 102 -5.20 -13.69 -11.22
N GLY A 103 -4.74 -14.61 -10.40
CA GLY A 103 -4.39 -15.97 -10.78
C GLY A 103 -2.97 -16.36 -10.41
N ALA A 104 -2.69 -17.65 -10.61
CA ALA A 104 -1.40 -18.26 -10.33
C ALA A 104 -0.32 -17.82 -11.34
N GLY A 105 0.93 -17.84 -10.89
CA GLY A 105 2.09 -17.63 -11.74
C GLY A 105 2.28 -16.19 -12.21
N LEU A 106 1.69 -15.19 -11.54
CA LEU A 106 1.79 -13.79 -11.97
C LEU A 106 3.24 -13.33 -12.03
N ARG A 107 4.02 -13.53 -10.96
CA ARG A 107 5.45 -13.16 -10.95
C ARG A 107 6.24 -13.88 -12.02
N SER A 108 6.03 -15.20 -12.11
CA SER A 108 6.73 -16.05 -13.08
C SER A 108 6.40 -15.64 -14.53
N GLU A 109 5.15 -15.29 -14.81
CA GLU A 109 4.73 -14.81 -16.12
C GLU A 109 5.28 -13.43 -16.44
N MET A 110 5.23 -12.48 -15.47
CA MET A 110 5.83 -11.15 -15.64
C MET A 110 7.34 -11.25 -15.88
N THR A 111 8.05 -12.11 -15.14
CA THR A 111 9.49 -12.39 -15.38
C THR A 111 9.73 -12.85 -16.83
N ARG A 112 8.90 -13.73 -17.34
CA ARG A 112 9.01 -14.22 -18.74
C ARG A 112 8.68 -13.13 -19.76
N LEU A 113 7.63 -12.34 -19.52
CA LEU A 113 7.18 -11.30 -20.46
C LEU A 113 8.18 -10.13 -20.50
N ILE A 114 8.68 -9.69 -19.35
CA ILE A 114 9.61 -8.55 -19.24
C ILE A 114 11.04 -8.95 -19.61
N GLY A 115 11.43 -10.22 -19.37
CA GLY A 115 12.76 -10.73 -19.70
C GLY A 115 13.83 -10.50 -18.62
N CYS A 116 13.45 -10.01 -17.44
CA CYS A 116 14.33 -9.88 -16.27
C CYS A 116 13.59 -10.30 -14.98
N PRO A 117 14.30 -10.51 -13.86
CA PRO A 117 13.69 -10.85 -12.58
C PRO A 117 12.60 -9.86 -12.17
N VAL A 118 11.49 -10.39 -11.64
CA VAL A 118 10.38 -9.59 -11.10
C VAL A 118 10.16 -9.91 -9.62
N LEU A 119 10.04 -8.88 -8.80
CA LEU A 119 9.56 -8.97 -7.42
C LEU A 119 8.13 -8.42 -7.35
N LEU A 120 7.25 -9.16 -6.71
CA LEU A 120 5.90 -8.68 -6.39
C LEU A 120 5.80 -8.38 -4.90
N GLU A 121 5.20 -7.25 -4.58
CA GLU A 121 4.83 -6.89 -3.21
C GLU A 121 3.50 -6.13 -3.22
N GLN A 122 2.86 -6.01 -2.06
CA GLN A 122 1.71 -5.13 -1.93
C GLN A 122 2.16 -3.67 -2.02
N ASP A 123 1.39 -2.87 -2.74
CA ASP A 123 1.62 -1.45 -2.96
C ASP A 123 1.87 -0.69 -1.65
N ILE A 124 0.99 -0.91 -0.67
CA ILE A 124 1.12 -0.29 0.67
C ILE A 124 2.37 -0.73 1.42
N MET A 125 2.82 -1.98 1.26
CA MET A 125 4.04 -2.46 1.89
C MET A 125 5.28 -1.79 1.28
N LEU A 126 5.29 -1.58 -0.03
CA LEU A 126 6.37 -0.82 -0.69
C LEU A 126 6.42 0.63 -0.18
N GLN A 127 5.27 1.29 -0.04
CA GLN A 127 5.20 2.63 0.53
C GLN A 127 5.75 2.66 1.95
N LEU A 128 5.34 1.71 2.80
CA LEU A 128 5.85 1.62 4.19
C LEU A 128 7.34 1.35 4.25
N LEU A 129 7.86 0.44 3.43
CA LEU A 129 9.29 0.15 3.35
C LEU A 129 10.11 1.39 2.95
N GLY A 130 9.59 2.21 2.04
CA GLY A 130 10.21 3.47 1.65
C GLY A 130 10.28 4.46 2.81
N GLU A 131 9.17 4.70 3.48
CA GLU A 131 9.08 5.59 4.63
C GLU A 131 9.94 5.10 5.82
N TRP A 132 10.05 3.78 5.98
CA TRP A 132 10.95 3.18 6.98
C TRP A 132 12.44 3.34 6.61
N ARG A 133 12.77 3.27 5.31
CA ARG A 133 14.16 3.41 4.84
C ARG A 133 14.68 4.85 4.97
N CYS A 134 13.90 5.83 4.54
CA CYS A 134 14.37 7.21 4.43
C CYS A 134 13.30 8.29 4.70
N GLY A 135 12.07 7.93 5.01
CA GLY A 135 10.98 8.85 5.25
C GLY A 135 10.66 9.09 6.75
N ALA A 136 9.38 9.34 7.03
CA ALA A 136 8.87 9.80 8.33
C ALA A 136 9.09 8.83 9.49
N VAL A 137 9.20 7.52 9.22
CA VAL A 137 9.33 6.47 10.26
C VAL A 137 10.66 5.72 10.14
N ARG A 138 11.70 6.43 9.71
CA ARG A 138 13.01 5.84 9.44
C ARG A 138 13.57 5.07 10.63
N GLY A 139 13.82 3.76 10.41
CA GLY A 139 14.48 2.87 11.38
C GLY A 139 13.66 2.57 12.63
N SER A 140 12.36 2.91 12.65
CA SER A 140 11.49 2.57 13.78
C SER A 140 11.37 1.05 13.95
N PRO A 141 11.39 0.50 15.18
CA PRO A 141 11.32 -0.93 15.43
C PRO A 141 9.99 -1.55 15.03
N ALA A 142 8.87 -0.88 15.32
CA ALA A 142 7.53 -1.37 15.04
C ALA A 142 6.66 -0.27 14.42
N VAL A 143 6.27 -0.43 13.17
CA VAL A 143 5.51 0.59 12.43
C VAL A 143 4.22 0.01 11.88
N LEU A 144 3.11 0.63 12.23
CA LEU A 144 1.82 0.44 11.56
C LEU A 144 1.62 1.56 10.54
N ALA A 145 1.52 1.23 9.26
CA ALA A 145 1.07 2.17 8.24
C ALA A 145 -0.40 1.95 7.91
N VAL A 146 -1.16 3.04 7.81
CA VAL A 146 -2.54 3.02 7.31
C VAL A 146 -2.67 4.10 6.24
N TYR A 147 -3.11 3.68 5.06
CA TYR A 147 -3.30 4.55 3.90
C TYR A 147 -4.77 4.65 3.54
N PHE A 148 -5.27 5.88 3.48
CA PHE A 148 -6.64 6.20 3.12
C PHE A 148 -6.68 6.82 1.73
N GLY A 149 -7.33 6.13 0.79
CA GLY A 149 -7.42 6.52 -0.60
C GLY A 149 -8.70 5.98 -1.25
N THR A 150 -8.61 5.40 -2.44
CA THR A 150 -9.71 4.67 -3.11
C THR A 150 -10.29 3.60 -2.20
N GLY A 151 -9.44 2.89 -1.46
CA GLY A 151 -9.76 1.99 -0.37
C GLY A 151 -8.99 2.35 0.90
N ILE A 152 -9.00 1.45 1.89
CA ILE A 152 -8.25 1.55 3.14
C ILE A 152 -7.29 0.37 3.24
N GLY A 153 -6.01 0.62 3.13
CA GLY A 153 -4.96 -0.38 3.27
C GLY A 153 -4.14 -0.19 4.53
N ALA A 154 -3.62 -1.28 5.08
CA ALA A 154 -2.70 -1.25 6.21
C ALA A 154 -1.55 -2.24 6.04
N ALA A 155 -0.37 -1.86 6.52
CA ALA A 155 0.81 -2.69 6.55
C ALA A 155 1.55 -2.51 7.88
N TYR A 156 2.30 -3.53 8.28
CA TYR A 156 3.04 -3.51 9.54
C TYR A 156 4.47 -4.01 9.31
N LEU A 157 5.43 -3.27 9.85
CA LEU A 157 6.83 -3.65 9.91
C LEU A 157 7.22 -3.91 11.38
N GLN A 158 7.99 -4.96 11.59
CA GLN A 158 8.65 -5.21 12.87
C GLN A 158 10.14 -5.46 12.62
N ASP A 159 10.98 -4.66 13.23
CA ASP A 159 12.44 -4.69 13.08
C ASP A 159 12.88 -4.65 11.60
N GLY A 160 12.21 -3.83 10.80
CA GLY A 160 12.45 -3.69 9.36
C GLY A 160 11.92 -4.83 8.51
N ASN A 161 11.30 -5.86 9.11
CA ASN A 161 10.74 -7.00 8.41
C ASN A 161 9.24 -6.82 8.20
N PRO A 162 8.72 -7.02 6.98
CA PRO A 162 7.31 -7.03 6.72
C PRO A 162 6.58 -8.11 7.52
N PHE A 163 5.57 -7.72 8.28
CA PHE A 163 4.70 -8.66 8.96
C PHE A 163 3.75 -9.31 7.95
N ARG A 164 4.03 -10.54 7.63
CA ARG A 164 3.26 -11.32 6.64
C ARG A 164 2.71 -12.57 7.31
N ARG A 165 1.38 -12.67 7.38
CA ARG A 165 0.68 -13.88 7.82
C ARG A 165 -0.29 -14.30 6.72
N GLY A 166 0.03 -15.39 6.01
CA GLY A 166 -0.78 -15.87 4.89
C GLY A 166 -0.66 -14.99 3.63
N ALA A 167 -1.75 -14.86 2.90
CA ALA A 167 -1.80 -14.24 1.58
C ALA A 167 -1.87 -12.70 1.58
N SER A 168 -2.05 -12.06 2.72
CA SER A 168 -2.25 -10.61 2.78
C SER A 168 -1.47 -9.96 3.91
N SER A 169 -1.22 -8.65 3.77
CA SER A 169 -0.95 -7.75 4.88
C SER A 169 -2.22 -7.56 5.72
N LEU A 170 -2.22 -6.58 6.60
CA LEU A 170 -3.39 -6.27 7.42
C LEU A 170 -4.56 -5.80 6.56
N GLN A 171 -5.73 -6.35 6.80
CA GLN A 171 -6.99 -5.99 6.12
C GLN A 171 -7.79 -4.98 6.96
N ALA A 172 -7.16 -3.89 7.38
CA ALA A 172 -7.77 -2.91 8.29
C ALA A 172 -9.03 -2.23 7.71
N GLY A 173 -9.11 -2.07 6.38
CA GLY A 173 -10.29 -1.56 5.70
C GLY A 173 -11.55 -2.43 5.86
N HIS A 174 -11.38 -3.70 6.26
CA HIS A 174 -12.48 -4.64 6.40
C HIS A 174 -12.87 -4.93 7.85
N ILE A 175 -12.40 -4.12 8.81
CA ILE A 175 -12.89 -4.14 10.20
C ILE A 175 -14.35 -3.70 10.20
N PRO A 176 -15.28 -4.47 10.81
CA PRO A 176 -16.68 -4.05 10.96
C PRO A 176 -16.77 -2.93 12.01
N VAL A 177 -17.37 -1.79 11.67
CA VAL A 177 -17.39 -0.60 12.55
C VAL A 177 -18.80 -0.13 12.91
N LEU A 178 -19.76 -0.26 12.01
CA LEU A 178 -21.15 0.23 12.18
C LEU A 178 -22.12 -0.89 11.81
N ALA A 179 -23.26 -0.94 12.50
CA ALA A 179 -24.29 -1.95 12.22
C ALA A 179 -25.42 -1.37 11.34
N ARG A 180 -25.07 -0.80 10.18
CA ARG A 180 -26.02 -0.18 9.23
C ARG A 180 -26.41 -1.10 8.08
N GLY A 181 -25.78 -2.27 7.96
CA GLY A 181 -26.04 -3.27 6.93
C GLY A 181 -25.46 -2.95 5.56
N THR A 182 -24.56 -1.97 5.45
CA THR A 182 -23.93 -1.56 4.17
C THR A 182 -23.06 -2.69 3.63
N ARG A 183 -23.26 -3.05 2.35
CA ARG A 183 -22.44 -4.07 1.68
C ARG A 183 -21.07 -3.51 1.32
N CYS A 184 -20.02 -4.28 1.62
CA CYS A 184 -18.66 -4.03 1.16
C CYS A 184 -18.38 -4.84 -0.11
N LEU A 185 -17.48 -4.33 -0.97
CA LEU A 185 -17.02 -5.04 -2.18
C LEU A 185 -16.33 -6.37 -1.85
N CYS A 186 -15.78 -6.54 -0.64
CA CYS A 186 -15.20 -7.81 -0.19
C CYS A 186 -16.25 -8.92 0.10
N GLY A 187 -17.55 -8.62 -0.03
CA GLY A 187 -18.65 -9.53 0.25
C GLY A 187 -19.22 -9.45 1.66
N ASN A 188 -18.51 -8.84 2.62
CA ASN A 188 -18.97 -8.60 3.98
C ASN A 188 -19.92 -7.42 4.08
N ARG A 189 -20.37 -7.13 5.32
CA ARG A 189 -21.16 -5.94 5.63
C ARG A 189 -20.43 -5.09 6.67
N ASP A 190 -20.70 -3.79 6.60
CA ASP A 190 -20.30 -2.80 7.59
C ASP A 190 -18.77 -2.67 7.79
N CYS A 191 -18.00 -3.04 6.78
CA CYS A 191 -16.55 -2.75 6.76
C CYS A 191 -16.32 -1.24 6.79
N VAL A 192 -15.30 -0.78 7.52
CA VAL A 192 -14.95 0.65 7.60
C VAL A 192 -14.73 1.28 6.23
N GLU A 193 -14.15 0.56 5.29
CA GLU A 193 -13.94 1.00 3.91
C GLU A 193 -15.23 1.43 3.21
N SER A 194 -16.37 0.78 3.52
CA SER A 194 -17.67 1.15 2.95
C SER A 194 -18.19 2.51 3.40
N TYR A 195 -17.57 3.10 4.42
CA TYR A 195 -18.02 4.36 5.04
C TYR A 195 -16.96 5.46 4.98
N ALA A 196 -15.68 5.11 4.84
CA ALA A 196 -14.58 6.05 5.08
C ALA A 196 -13.46 5.95 4.03
N CYS A 197 -13.81 5.69 2.76
CA CYS A 197 -12.88 5.69 1.63
C CYS A 197 -13.21 6.77 0.58
N GLY A 198 -12.43 6.85 -0.49
CA GLY A 198 -12.59 7.85 -1.56
C GLY A 198 -13.96 7.83 -2.22
N HIS A 199 -14.57 6.65 -2.39
CA HIS A 199 -15.93 6.54 -2.94
C HIS A 199 -16.97 7.25 -2.05
N THR A 200 -16.85 7.13 -0.74
CA THR A 200 -17.73 7.83 0.22
C THR A 200 -17.58 9.34 0.09
N LEU A 201 -16.32 9.85 0.00
CA LEU A 201 -16.08 11.27 -0.21
C LEU A 201 -16.67 11.78 -1.52
N THR A 202 -16.53 11.02 -2.62
CA THR A 202 -17.15 11.37 -3.90
C THR A 202 -18.67 11.51 -3.76
N GLY A 203 -19.32 10.56 -3.08
CA GLY A 203 -20.75 10.65 -2.83
C GLY A 203 -21.18 11.81 -1.91
N LEU A 204 -20.34 12.21 -0.95
CA LEU A 204 -20.56 13.42 -0.14
C LEU A 204 -20.44 14.68 -0.99
N ALA A 205 -19.41 14.77 -1.83
CA ALA A 205 -19.15 15.88 -2.74
C ALA A 205 -20.31 16.10 -3.72
N GLU A 206 -20.79 15.03 -4.36
CA GLU A 206 -21.94 15.05 -5.27
C GLU A 206 -23.21 15.57 -4.58
N ARG A 207 -23.52 15.10 -3.37
CA ARG A 207 -24.70 15.57 -2.61
C ARG A 207 -24.61 17.02 -2.20
N ALA A 208 -23.39 17.46 -1.83
CA ALA A 208 -23.14 18.86 -1.42
C ALA A 208 -22.97 19.82 -2.62
N GLY A 209 -22.78 19.28 -3.84
CA GLY A 209 -22.48 20.12 -5.02
C GLY A 209 -21.11 20.80 -4.95
N ILE A 210 -20.13 20.17 -4.27
CA ILE A 210 -18.80 20.72 -4.00
C ILE A 210 -17.75 19.80 -4.64
N PRO A 211 -16.68 20.34 -5.27
CA PRO A 211 -15.56 19.52 -5.70
C PRO A 211 -14.96 18.70 -4.53
N VAL A 212 -14.62 17.43 -4.79
CA VAL A 212 -14.17 16.50 -3.74
C VAL A 212 -12.92 16.99 -3.00
N ASP A 213 -12.01 17.64 -3.69
CA ASP A 213 -10.76 18.21 -3.16
C ASP A 213 -10.97 19.42 -2.23
N LEU A 214 -12.17 20.01 -2.24
CA LEU A 214 -12.53 21.13 -1.39
C LEU A 214 -13.37 20.75 -0.17
N LEU A 215 -13.79 19.50 -0.02
CA LEU A 215 -14.70 19.06 1.04
C LEU A 215 -14.24 19.44 2.45
N PHE A 216 -12.98 19.19 2.79
CA PHE A 216 -12.46 19.49 4.13
C PHE A 216 -12.19 20.98 4.38
N THR A 217 -12.18 21.80 3.32
CA THR A 217 -12.05 23.28 3.44
C THR A 217 -13.39 23.97 3.47
N HIS A 218 -14.46 23.29 3.03
CA HIS A 218 -15.82 23.83 3.00
C HIS A 218 -16.52 23.49 4.33
N ARG A 219 -16.73 24.52 5.16
CA ARG A 219 -17.35 24.39 6.47
C ARG A 219 -18.56 25.32 6.57
N GLY A 220 -19.54 24.95 7.43
CA GLY A 220 -20.73 25.74 7.71
C GLY A 220 -22.04 25.14 7.19
N ASP A 221 -21.99 23.92 6.68
CA ASP A 221 -23.17 23.06 6.44
C ASP A 221 -23.18 21.98 7.52
N ASP A 222 -24.11 22.03 8.46
CA ASP A 222 -24.16 21.17 9.63
C ASP A 222 -24.22 19.68 9.26
N ASP A 223 -24.96 19.31 8.21
CA ASP A 223 -25.10 17.91 7.77
C ASP A 223 -23.80 17.40 7.13
N LEU A 224 -23.14 18.23 6.31
CA LEU A 224 -21.85 17.90 5.70
C LEU A 224 -20.75 17.82 6.78
N ASP A 225 -20.71 18.80 7.67
CA ASP A 225 -19.72 18.84 8.75
C ASP A 225 -19.84 17.61 9.65
N GLN A 226 -21.05 17.18 10.01
CA GLN A 226 -21.30 15.97 10.78
C GLN A 226 -20.84 14.71 10.02
N ALA A 227 -21.10 14.64 8.70
CA ALA A 227 -20.68 13.49 7.89
C ALA A 227 -19.16 13.40 7.76
N LEU A 228 -18.47 14.53 7.60
CA LEU A 228 -17.00 14.59 7.56
C LEU A 228 -16.39 14.27 8.93
N ASP A 229 -17.03 14.68 10.01
CA ASP A 229 -16.62 14.35 11.36
C ASP A 229 -16.71 12.84 11.65
N GLU A 230 -17.80 12.19 11.25
CA GLU A 230 -17.95 10.73 11.32
C GLU A 230 -16.89 10.03 10.44
N PHE A 231 -16.65 10.56 9.25
CA PHE A 231 -15.64 10.04 8.32
C PHE A 231 -14.24 9.99 8.97
N VAL A 232 -13.80 11.09 9.59
CA VAL A 232 -12.50 11.16 10.28
C VAL A 232 -12.46 10.29 11.53
N MET A 233 -13.58 10.21 12.26
CA MET A 233 -13.72 9.31 13.42
C MET A 233 -13.52 7.84 13.02
N LEU A 234 -14.04 7.42 11.88
CA LEU A 234 -13.87 6.05 11.38
C LEU A 234 -12.41 5.76 10.99
N HIS A 235 -11.68 6.75 10.46
CA HIS A 235 -10.23 6.65 10.29
C HIS A 235 -9.52 6.44 11.63
N ALA A 236 -9.88 7.23 12.65
CA ALA A 236 -9.31 7.10 13.98
C ALA A 236 -9.59 5.72 14.61
N TRP A 237 -10.82 5.22 14.50
CA TRP A 237 -11.18 3.89 15.02
C TRP A 237 -10.41 2.77 14.32
N THR A 238 -10.20 2.89 13.02
CA THR A 238 -9.41 1.93 12.25
C THR A 238 -7.97 1.86 12.79
N ILE A 239 -7.35 3.02 12.99
CA ILE A 239 -5.99 3.12 13.52
C ILE A 239 -5.94 2.63 14.97
N ALA A 240 -6.83 3.12 15.84
CA ALA A 240 -6.85 2.75 17.27
C ALA A 240 -7.06 1.24 17.47
N THR A 241 -7.94 0.62 16.66
CA THR A 241 -8.15 -0.84 16.69
C THR A 241 -6.86 -1.58 16.34
N ALA A 242 -6.18 -1.17 15.26
CA ALA A 242 -4.94 -1.82 14.85
C ALA A 242 -3.80 -1.59 15.85
N VAL A 243 -3.70 -0.37 16.43
CA VAL A 243 -2.74 -0.05 17.51
C VAL A 243 -2.97 -0.90 18.74
N THR A 244 -4.23 -1.07 19.16
CA THR A 244 -4.57 -1.91 20.32
C THR A 244 -4.16 -3.38 20.15
N LEU A 245 -4.16 -3.89 18.90
CA LEU A 245 -3.84 -5.29 18.61
C LEU A 245 -2.37 -5.53 18.32
N LEU A 246 -1.64 -4.55 17.80
CA LEU A 246 -0.28 -4.69 17.27
C LEU A 246 0.77 -3.97 18.09
N GLU A 247 0.37 -3.02 18.93
CA GLU A 247 1.23 -2.19 19.80
C GLU A 247 2.47 -1.62 19.06
N PRO A 248 2.27 -0.86 17.94
CA PRO A 248 3.39 -0.25 17.24
C PRO A 248 4.03 0.89 18.05
N ASP A 249 5.32 1.17 17.79
CA ASP A 249 5.98 2.39 18.28
C ASP A 249 5.54 3.63 17.49
N ASP A 250 5.33 3.44 16.18
CA ASP A 250 4.93 4.51 15.24
C ASP A 250 3.71 4.10 14.44
N VAL A 251 2.83 5.08 14.24
CA VAL A 251 1.78 5.02 13.22
C VAL A 251 2.13 5.98 12.09
N LEU A 252 2.12 5.47 10.87
CA LEU A 252 2.26 6.24 9.64
C LEU A 252 0.90 6.39 8.97
N VAL A 253 0.44 7.61 8.80
CA VAL A 253 -0.80 7.93 8.09
C VAL A 253 -0.48 8.46 6.70
N GLY A 254 -0.99 7.81 5.66
CA GLY A 254 -0.74 8.20 4.27
C GLY A 254 -1.97 8.06 3.38
N GLY A 255 -1.74 8.27 2.09
CA GLY A 255 -2.77 8.17 1.05
C GLY A 255 -3.35 9.52 0.62
N GLY A 256 -4.12 9.50 -0.46
CA GLY A 256 -4.64 10.72 -1.07
C GLY A 256 -5.61 11.51 -0.19
N ILE A 257 -6.37 10.83 0.68
CA ILE A 257 -7.35 11.50 1.53
C ILE A 257 -6.68 12.34 2.63
N PRO A 258 -5.72 11.81 3.43
CA PRO A 258 -5.01 12.64 4.40
C PRO A 258 -4.16 13.76 3.77
N SER A 259 -3.84 13.65 2.48
CA SER A 259 -3.11 14.69 1.75
C SER A 259 -4.03 15.81 1.21
N MET A 260 -5.35 15.68 1.33
CA MET A 260 -6.30 16.70 0.88
C MET A 260 -6.18 17.97 1.73
N SER A 261 -6.33 19.13 1.07
CA SER A 261 -6.35 20.43 1.75
C SER A 261 -7.45 20.46 2.81
N GLY A 262 -7.11 20.92 4.01
CA GLY A 262 -8.05 21.03 5.14
C GLY A 262 -8.37 19.71 5.85
N TYR A 263 -7.76 18.59 5.47
CA TYR A 263 -7.94 17.34 6.22
C TYR A 263 -7.50 17.53 7.69
N PRO A 264 -8.36 17.21 8.69
CA PRO A 264 -8.17 17.62 10.09
C PRO A 264 -7.25 16.65 10.86
N HIS A 265 -5.96 16.71 10.58
CA HIS A 265 -4.94 15.81 11.17
C HIS A 265 -4.91 15.86 12.69
N ASP A 266 -4.98 17.07 13.28
CA ASP A 266 -4.94 17.23 14.75
C ASP A 266 -6.15 16.56 15.40
N ARG A 267 -7.31 16.66 14.77
CA ARG A 267 -8.52 15.97 15.22
C ARG A 267 -8.40 14.45 15.07
N LEU A 268 -7.84 13.98 13.96
CA LEU A 268 -7.57 12.54 13.76
C LEU A 268 -6.67 12.02 14.90
N GLU A 269 -5.55 12.71 15.18
CA GLU A 269 -4.63 12.32 16.23
C GLU A 269 -5.31 12.31 17.60
N GLN A 270 -6.06 13.35 17.93
CA GLN A 270 -6.81 13.42 19.20
C GLN A 270 -7.78 12.24 19.32
N GLN A 271 -8.57 11.97 18.29
CA GLN A 271 -9.54 10.85 18.28
C GLN A 271 -8.85 9.48 18.37
N ILE A 272 -7.66 9.31 17.78
CA ILE A 272 -6.89 8.07 17.96
C ILE A 272 -6.54 7.90 19.44
N ARG A 273 -5.97 8.92 20.09
CA ARG A 273 -5.57 8.88 21.50
C ARG A 273 -6.74 8.67 22.45
N ASP A 274 -7.89 9.29 22.18
CA ASP A 274 -9.12 9.14 22.97
C ASP A 274 -9.68 7.70 22.94
N HIS A 275 -9.31 6.88 21.95
CA HIS A 275 -9.74 5.49 21.81
C HIS A 275 -8.65 4.47 22.17
N LEU A 276 -7.53 4.93 22.72
CA LEU A 276 -6.45 4.08 23.21
C LEU A 276 -6.40 4.04 24.73
N GLN A 277 -5.83 2.98 25.28
CA GLN A 277 -5.64 2.87 26.71
C GLN A 277 -4.58 3.84 27.21
N HIS A 278 -4.88 4.59 28.29
CA HIS A 278 -3.95 5.47 28.98
C HIS A 278 -3.27 4.74 30.16
N PRO A 279 -2.01 5.06 30.45
CA PRO A 279 -1.11 5.97 29.72
C PRO A 279 -0.48 5.34 28.47
N HIS A 280 -0.60 4.05 28.29
CA HIS A 280 0.03 3.33 27.19
C HIS A 280 -1.02 2.46 26.46
N PRO A 281 -1.06 2.54 25.09
CA PRO A 281 -0.15 3.28 24.19
C PRO A 281 -0.51 4.76 23.95
N ALA A 282 -1.63 5.27 24.47
CA ALA A 282 -2.16 6.59 24.13
C ALA A 282 -1.12 7.74 24.23
N ASP A 283 -0.32 7.77 25.32
CA ASP A 283 0.61 8.88 25.59
C ASP A 283 1.98 8.67 24.94
N THR A 284 2.30 7.45 24.50
CA THR A 284 3.64 7.08 23.99
C THR A 284 3.69 6.90 22.49
N LEU A 285 2.55 6.64 21.84
CA LEU A 285 2.45 6.41 20.42
C LEU A 285 2.89 7.63 19.62
N ARG A 286 3.80 7.44 18.68
CA ARG A 286 4.16 8.46 17.70
C ARG A 286 3.29 8.32 16.47
N ILE A 287 2.70 9.43 16.01
CA ILE A 287 1.85 9.48 14.82
C ILE A 287 2.50 10.43 13.81
N SER A 288 2.78 9.96 12.62
CA SER A 288 3.45 10.70 11.56
C SER A 288 2.67 10.62 10.25
N LYS A 289 2.82 11.65 9.43
CA LYS A 289 2.31 11.66 8.05
C LYS A 289 3.36 11.09 7.11
N ALA A 290 2.93 10.38 6.07
CA ALA A 290 3.82 9.96 4.99
C ALA A 290 4.44 11.19 4.29
N THR A 291 5.73 11.11 3.99
CA THR A 291 6.51 12.24 3.47
C THR A 291 7.06 12.01 2.07
N LEU A 292 7.14 10.77 1.62
CA LEU A 292 7.74 10.41 0.33
C LEU A 292 6.76 10.51 -0.84
N GLU A 293 5.49 10.75 -0.58
CA GLU A 293 4.45 10.91 -1.61
C GLU A 293 4.53 9.81 -2.69
N ASN A 294 4.74 10.21 -3.96
CA ASN A 294 4.82 9.28 -5.08
C ASN A 294 6.16 8.50 -5.15
N HIS A 295 7.18 8.90 -4.35
CA HIS A 295 8.49 8.25 -4.35
C HIS A 295 8.60 7.12 -3.32
N GLY A 296 7.60 6.93 -2.46
CA GLY A 296 7.64 5.90 -1.42
C GLY A 296 7.92 4.51 -1.96
N ALA A 297 7.25 4.11 -3.05
CA ALA A 297 7.45 2.81 -3.68
C ALA A 297 8.87 2.63 -4.26
N LEU A 298 9.49 3.69 -4.81
CA LEU A 298 10.87 3.63 -5.32
C LEU A 298 11.87 3.31 -4.20
N HIS A 299 11.79 4.04 -3.10
CA HIS A 299 12.62 3.77 -1.93
C HIS A 299 12.30 2.42 -1.28
N GLY A 300 11.03 2.02 -1.31
CA GLY A 300 10.57 0.73 -0.81
C GLY A 300 11.09 -0.45 -1.62
N ALA A 301 11.24 -0.27 -2.93
CA ALA A 301 11.83 -1.29 -3.81
C ALA A 301 13.28 -1.61 -3.42
N LEU A 302 14.08 -0.59 -3.09
CA LEU A 302 15.45 -0.81 -2.58
C LEU A 302 15.43 -1.59 -1.26
N ALA A 303 14.55 -1.21 -0.32
CA ALA A 303 14.43 -1.93 0.95
C ALA A 303 13.99 -3.39 0.72
N LEU A 304 13.07 -3.63 -0.20
CA LEU A 304 12.61 -4.98 -0.56
C LEU A 304 13.73 -5.82 -1.17
N ILE A 305 14.54 -5.26 -2.07
CA ILE A 305 15.70 -5.91 -2.67
C ILE A 305 16.72 -6.26 -1.58
N ASP A 306 17.00 -5.33 -0.66
CA ASP A 306 17.89 -5.56 0.48
C ASP A 306 17.42 -6.72 1.36
N LEU A 307 16.13 -6.81 1.63
CA LEU A 307 15.53 -7.91 2.38
C LEU A 307 15.70 -9.26 1.65
N HIS A 308 15.52 -9.31 0.33
CA HIS A 308 15.69 -10.53 -0.45
C HIS A 308 17.16 -11.00 -0.52
N GLN A 309 18.10 -10.07 -0.55
CA GLN A 309 19.54 -10.41 -0.60
C GLN A 309 20.09 -10.83 0.77
N ASN A 310 19.53 -10.31 1.86
CA ASN A 310 20.00 -10.57 3.23
C ASN A 310 19.28 -11.73 3.93
N GLN A 311 18.29 -12.38 3.31
CA GLN A 311 17.66 -13.57 3.89
C GLN A 311 18.65 -14.72 3.93
N PRO A 312 18.95 -15.30 5.13
CA PRO A 312 19.77 -16.49 5.23
C PRO A 312 19.06 -17.69 4.58
N ASP A 313 19.85 -18.62 4.01
CA ASP A 313 19.39 -19.82 3.28
C ASP A 313 18.49 -20.80 4.07
N SER A 314 18.00 -20.43 5.24
CA SER A 314 17.32 -21.33 6.16
C SER A 314 16.14 -20.69 6.92
N GLN A 315 15.10 -20.26 6.24
CA GLN A 315 13.79 -20.09 6.90
C GLN A 315 12.67 -20.77 6.13
N ASN A 316 12.86 -22.07 5.82
CA ASN A 316 11.76 -22.99 5.77
C ASN A 316 11.64 -23.62 7.17
N PRO A 317 10.55 -23.38 7.93
CA PRO A 317 10.29 -24.22 9.09
C PRO A 317 9.97 -25.61 8.56
N VAL A 318 10.94 -26.53 8.67
CA VAL A 318 10.68 -27.95 8.63
C VAL A 318 9.75 -28.21 9.81
N ILE A 319 8.47 -28.35 9.55
CA ILE A 319 7.55 -28.97 10.48
C ILE A 319 7.95 -30.47 10.49
N SER A 320 8.81 -30.82 11.43
CA SER A 320 8.99 -32.21 11.79
C SER A 320 7.68 -32.72 12.38
N THR A 321 7.14 -33.74 11.77
CA THR A 321 6.01 -34.58 12.17
C THR A 321 6.02 -34.97 13.63
#